data_868394aa128f58c6f556dd268673afab
#
_entry.id   868394aa128f58c6f556dd268673afab
#
_cell.length_a   1.000
_cell.length_b   1.000
_cell.length_c   1.000
_cell.angle_alpha   90.00
_cell.angle_beta   90.00
_cell.angle_gamma   90.00
#
_symmetry.space_group_name_H-M   'P 1'
#
loop_
_entity.id
_entity.type
_entity.pdbx_description
1 polymer ?
#
loop_
_entity_poly.entity_id
_entity_poly.type
_entity_poly.pdbx_seq_one_letter_code
_entity_poly.pdbx_strand_id
1 'polypeptide(L)'
;MTSARDWIRSRCPEALAAFEQAGAQTLADYAAGFGADAALPRPPQAADDLVELAAATCARLYSPDLGQALRRELESDLHALTANHHGVDFHPEFFQGDLLFAMSCRHAVPLFNCGAVPANNVAYPRGILLGCGTPEEVSFRSRKLPILPGRDRHGLISVRPAFTAAEVILPSQLSGQPEEPHALDRLVQAVYRHPRVLEQQTFRDQASPMNALLWQQVIPKSCDLPPLVSLDMQWLCGRLITADLEQPDSLVRHLLLHPPLAAAIWDALNGQRACWTGDAQGLQRGTFLFWGVDGKGRALALRPACDFRSLVAVRDAGWRLPLDARTLGRALTEERILPSLFLYFATVTAARGLRCAGGIFQTSYLPRMIRGICTALRHCGADGPATRIAGAFRPCPPCTGLLPLRLPCPDGPLRQTGRGAGAADLWLAGGLSPALWQSLRHSRVDHALAASLPYH
;
A
#
# COMPACT_ATOMS: atom_id res chain seq x y z
N MET A 1 28.72 10.91 -1.52
CA MET A 1 27.34 10.55 -1.91
C MET A 1 26.99 9.23 -1.26
N THR A 2 25.90 9.15 -0.54
CA THR A 2 25.48 7.92 0.16
C THR A 2 24.89 6.96 -0.87
N SER A 3 25.39 5.73 -0.97
CA SER A 3 24.82 4.69 -1.86
C SER A 3 23.43 4.27 -1.37
N ALA A 4 22.59 3.66 -2.25
CA ALA A 4 21.33 3.07 -1.84
C ALA A 4 21.53 2.06 -0.70
N ARG A 5 22.58 1.24 -0.79
CA ARG A 5 22.97 0.27 0.23
C ARG A 5 23.24 0.95 1.59
N ASP A 6 24.00 2.05 1.62
CA ASP A 6 24.30 2.76 2.87
C ASP A 6 23.05 3.47 3.43
N TRP A 7 22.22 4.02 2.57
CA TRP A 7 20.95 4.62 2.96
C TRP A 7 20.00 3.58 3.59
N ILE A 8 19.83 2.41 2.96
CA ILE A 8 19.02 1.30 3.51
C ILE A 8 19.64 0.82 4.82
N ARG A 9 20.97 0.62 4.88
CA ARG A 9 21.68 0.18 6.09
C ARG A 9 21.39 1.09 7.28
N SER A 10 21.39 2.40 7.07
CA SER A 10 21.16 3.36 8.15
C SER A 10 19.69 3.43 8.60
N ARG A 11 18.73 3.05 7.75
CA ARG A 11 17.30 3.24 7.99
C ARG A 11 16.53 1.96 8.28
N CYS A 12 16.94 0.85 7.68
CA CYS A 12 16.30 -0.45 7.79
C CYS A 12 17.30 -1.58 7.50
N PRO A 13 18.20 -1.90 8.44
CA PRO A 13 19.22 -2.94 8.26
C PRO A 13 18.61 -4.32 7.98
N GLU A 14 17.41 -4.60 8.47
CA GLU A 14 16.70 -5.85 8.22
C GLU A 14 16.38 -6.03 6.72
N ALA A 15 15.99 -4.97 6.03
CA ALA A 15 15.74 -5.00 4.59
C ALA A 15 17.03 -5.21 3.81
N LEU A 16 18.13 -4.55 4.21
CA LEU A 16 19.43 -4.75 3.58
C LEU A 16 19.90 -6.19 3.72
N ALA A 17 19.77 -6.76 4.93
CA ALA A 17 20.15 -8.16 5.17
C ALA A 17 19.36 -9.13 4.26
N ALA A 18 18.06 -8.90 4.07
CA ALA A 18 17.24 -9.69 3.16
C ALA A 18 17.71 -9.60 1.70
N PHE A 19 18.03 -8.39 1.21
CA PHE A 19 18.59 -8.21 -0.13
C PHE A 19 19.97 -8.84 -0.30
N GLU A 20 20.84 -8.72 0.70
CA GLU A 20 22.18 -9.31 0.67
C GLU A 20 22.14 -10.84 0.72
N GLN A 21 21.23 -11.42 1.50
CA GLN A 21 20.99 -12.87 1.53
C GLN A 21 20.52 -13.39 0.17
N ALA A 22 19.68 -12.63 -0.53
CA ALA A 22 19.14 -12.99 -1.84
C ALA A 22 20.05 -12.56 -3.01
N GLY A 23 21.18 -11.91 -2.77
CA GLY A 23 21.97 -11.20 -3.77
C GLY A 23 22.26 -11.97 -5.06
N ALA A 24 22.54 -13.28 -4.98
CA ALA A 24 22.81 -14.13 -6.13
C ALA A 24 21.55 -14.60 -6.89
N GLN A 25 20.37 -14.47 -6.28
CA GLN A 25 19.10 -14.88 -6.91
C GLN A 25 18.72 -13.95 -8.06
N THR A 26 18.02 -14.50 -9.05
CA THR A 26 17.30 -13.65 -10.02
C THR A 26 16.13 -12.95 -9.34
N LEU A 27 15.62 -11.87 -9.93
CA LEU A 27 14.41 -11.20 -9.42
C LEU A 27 13.20 -12.13 -9.48
N ALA A 28 13.12 -13.03 -10.45
CA ALA A 28 12.07 -14.03 -10.53
C ALA A 28 12.13 -15.03 -9.36
N ASP A 29 13.33 -15.54 -9.04
CA ASP A 29 13.54 -16.47 -7.90
C ASP A 29 13.27 -15.75 -6.57
N TYR A 30 13.71 -14.51 -6.44
CA TYR A 30 13.45 -13.68 -5.27
C TYR A 30 11.94 -13.44 -5.07
N ALA A 31 11.21 -13.14 -6.14
CA ALA A 31 9.77 -12.92 -6.10
C ALA A 31 8.98 -14.16 -5.66
N ALA A 32 9.47 -15.37 -5.99
CA ALA A 32 8.86 -16.60 -5.51
C ALA A 32 8.79 -16.67 -3.96
N GLY A 33 9.65 -15.95 -3.25
CA GLY A 33 9.61 -15.82 -1.80
C GLY A 33 8.44 -14.99 -1.25
N PHE A 34 7.66 -14.30 -2.08
CA PHE A 34 6.47 -13.57 -1.64
C PHE A 34 5.28 -14.52 -1.44
N GLY A 35 5.25 -15.66 -2.12
CA GLY A 35 4.19 -16.65 -2.04
C GLY A 35 4.04 -17.31 -0.67
N ALA A 36 2.88 -17.93 -0.39
CA ALA A 36 2.61 -18.60 0.87
C ALA A 36 3.37 -19.92 0.98
N ASP A 37 3.74 -20.26 2.20
CA ASP A 37 4.21 -21.59 2.56
C ASP A 37 3.01 -22.42 3.04
N ALA A 38 2.60 -23.40 2.25
CA ALA A 38 1.44 -24.26 2.53
C ALA A 38 1.60 -25.07 3.86
N ALA A 39 2.81 -25.14 4.42
CA ALA A 39 3.07 -25.84 5.69
C ALA A 39 2.77 -24.97 6.93
N LEU A 40 2.34 -23.70 6.78
CA LEU A 40 2.11 -22.83 7.91
C LEU A 40 0.88 -23.23 8.73
N PRO A 41 0.93 -23.10 10.08
CA PRO A 41 -0.24 -23.22 10.93
C PRO A 41 -1.36 -22.25 10.51
N ARG A 42 -2.60 -22.66 10.74
CA ARG A 42 -3.75 -21.80 10.45
C ARG A 42 -3.78 -20.59 11.41
N PRO A 43 -4.17 -19.39 10.90
CA PRO A 43 -4.35 -18.19 11.72
C PRO A 43 -5.52 -18.36 12.70
N PRO A 44 -5.74 -17.40 13.63
CA PRO A 44 -6.88 -17.44 14.56
C PRO A 44 -8.26 -17.46 13.89
N GLN A 45 -8.39 -16.78 12.76
CA GLN A 45 -9.62 -16.70 11.97
C GLN A 45 -9.37 -17.24 10.56
N ALA A 46 -10.41 -17.79 9.93
CA ALA A 46 -10.36 -18.10 8.51
C ALA A 46 -10.29 -16.82 7.68
N ALA A 47 -9.67 -16.88 6.51
CA ALA A 47 -9.52 -15.74 5.62
C ALA A 47 -10.63 -15.64 4.56
N ASP A 48 -11.61 -16.53 4.60
CA ASP A 48 -12.66 -16.64 3.58
C ASP A 48 -13.45 -15.34 3.40
N ASP A 49 -13.73 -14.63 4.50
CA ASP A 49 -14.41 -13.34 4.48
C ASP A 49 -13.58 -12.24 3.81
N LEU A 50 -12.26 -12.23 3.98
CA LEU A 50 -11.34 -11.33 3.29
C LEU A 50 -11.31 -11.63 1.79
N VAL A 51 -11.19 -12.91 1.41
CA VAL A 51 -11.17 -13.36 0.02
C VAL A 51 -12.47 -12.98 -0.67
N GLU A 52 -13.62 -13.29 -0.03
CA GLU A 52 -14.94 -12.96 -0.54
C GLU A 52 -15.13 -11.45 -0.72
N LEU A 53 -14.80 -10.65 0.29
CA LEU A 53 -14.92 -9.20 0.24
C LEU A 53 -14.04 -8.59 -0.85
N ALA A 54 -12.78 -9.03 -0.95
CA ALA A 54 -11.86 -8.53 -1.97
C ALA A 54 -12.34 -8.89 -3.38
N ALA A 55 -12.77 -10.15 -3.60
CA ALA A 55 -13.28 -10.62 -4.87
C ALA A 55 -14.58 -9.90 -5.28
N ALA A 56 -15.54 -9.75 -4.37
CA ALA A 56 -16.79 -9.03 -4.61
C ALA A 56 -16.54 -7.53 -4.92
N THR A 57 -15.61 -6.91 -4.19
CA THR A 57 -15.20 -5.52 -4.45
C THR A 57 -14.56 -5.38 -5.82
N CYS A 58 -13.67 -6.31 -6.18
CA CYS A 58 -13.04 -6.35 -7.50
C CYS A 58 -14.10 -6.55 -8.60
N ALA A 59 -15.04 -7.47 -8.43
CA ALA A 59 -16.12 -7.71 -9.39
C ALA A 59 -16.96 -6.46 -9.64
N ARG A 60 -17.25 -5.69 -8.59
CA ARG A 60 -17.99 -4.42 -8.68
C ARG A 60 -17.21 -3.32 -9.40
N LEU A 61 -15.93 -3.16 -9.08
CA LEU A 61 -15.10 -2.05 -9.60
C LEU A 61 -14.56 -2.31 -11.00
N TYR A 62 -14.35 -3.57 -11.36
CA TYR A 62 -13.70 -3.96 -12.61
C TYR A 62 -14.61 -4.84 -13.49
N SER A 63 -14.72 -6.10 -13.15
CA SER A 63 -15.59 -7.07 -13.83
C SER A 63 -15.75 -8.34 -12.98
N PRO A 64 -16.83 -9.12 -13.19
CA PRO A 64 -17.00 -10.43 -12.54
C PRO A 64 -15.81 -11.39 -12.78
N ASP A 65 -15.29 -11.43 -14.02
CA ASP A 65 -14.16 -12.30 -14.37
C ASP A 65 -12.88 -11.94 -13.59
N LEU A 66 -12.59 -10.65 -13.43
CA LEU A 66 -11.44 -10.23 -12.66
C LEU A 66 -11.64 -10.47 -11.16
N GLY A 67 -12.87 -10.35 -10.66
CA GLY A 67 -13.23 -10.75 -9.30
C GLY A 67 -12.96 -12.25 -9.06
N GLN A 68 -13.30 -13.10 -10.01
CA GLN A 68 -13.00 -14.53 -9.94
C GLN A 68 -11.50 -14.84 -10.06
N ALA A 69 -10.77 -14.08 -10.87
CA ALA A 69 -9.32 -14.21 -10.97
C ALA A 69 -8.64 -13.85 -9.64
N LEU A 70 -9.05 -12.72 -9.01
CA LEU A 70 -8.57 -12.33 -7.70
C LEU A 70 -8.90 -13.37 -6.61
N ARG A 71 -10.12 -13.92 -6.64
CA ARG A 71 -10.52 -15.01 -5.73
C ARG A 71 -9.54 -16.19 -5.86
N ARG A 72 -9.33 -16.71 -7.09
CA ARG A 72 -8.41 -17.82 -7.33
C ARG A 72 -6.99 -17.51 -6.88
N GLU A 73 -6.52 -16.29 -7.07
CA GLU A 73 -5.20 -15.87 -6.59
C GLU A 73 -5.10 -15.97 -5.07
N LEU A 74 -6.04 -15.36 -4.34
CA LEU A 74 -6.03 -15.32 -2.88
C LEU A 74 -6.34 -16.70 -2.24
N GLU A 75 -7.10 -17.57 -2.90
CA GLU A 75 -7.35 -18.94 -2.45
C GLU A 75 -6.13 -19.84 -2.67
N SER A 76 -5.39 -19.63 -3.76
CA SER A 76 -4.17 -20.41 -4.05
C SER A 76 -2.97 -19.94 -3.22
N ASP A 77 -2.88 -18.64 -3.00
CA ASP A 77 -1.80 -17.99 -2.27
C ASP A 77 -2.34 -16.73 -1.57
N LEU A 78 -2.52 -16.80 -0.27
CA LEU A 78 -3.10 -15.71 0.52
C LEU A 78 -2.06 -14.59 0.75
N HIS A 79 -1.71 -13.88 -0.32
CA HIS A 79 -0.75 -12.80 -0.31
C HIS A 79 -1.27 -11.52 -1.00
N ALA A 80 -0.72 -10.36 -0.64
CA ALA A 80 -0.97 -9.09 -1.31
C ALA A 80 0.20 -8.13 -1.14
N LEU A 81 0.41 -7.25 -2.11
CA LEU A 81 1.31 -6.12 -1.95
C LEU A 81 0.61 -5.00 -1.19
N THR A 82 1.25 -4.49 -0.13
CA THR A 82 0.70 -3.49 0.79
C THR A 82 1.63 -2.29 0.98
N ALA A 83 2.55 -2.08 0.05
CA ALA A 83 3.55 -1.01 0.11
C ALA A 83 3.01 0.34 -0.37
N ASN A 84 2.05 0.34 -1.28
CA ASN A 84 1.69 1.52 -2.06
C ASN A 84 0.69 2.42 -1.33
N HIS A 85 0.75 3.71 -1.63
CA HIS A 85 -0.30 4.65 -1.28
C HIS A 85 -1.41 4.58 -2.32
N HIS A 86 -2.67 4.59 -1.89
CA HIS A 86 -3.80 4.54 -2.81
C HIS A 86 -3.86 5.78 -3.70
N GLY A 87 -4.17 5.59 -4.98
CA GLY A 87 -4.15 6.60 -6.02
C GLY A 87 -3.71 5.98 -7.35
N VAL A 88 -3.43 6.79 -8.36
CA VAL A 88 -2.85 6.27 -9.61
C VAL A 88 -1.35 6.10 -9.44
N ASP A 89 -0.85 4.92 -9.74
CA ASP A 89 0.51 4.52 -9.40
C ASP A 89 1.52 4.91 -10.50
N PHE A 90 1.88 6.19 -10.50
CA PHE A 90 2.97 6.70 -11.32
C PHE A 90 4.31 6.76 -10.58
N HIS A 91 4.33 6.45 -9.27
CA HIS A 91 5.56 6.51 -8.49
C HIS A 91 6.49 5.35 -8.87
N PRO A 92 7.74 5.62 -9.33
CA PRO A 92 8.61 4.56 -9.86
C PRO A 92 8.86 3.41 -8.89
N GLU A 93 9.07 3.70 -7.61
CA GLU A 93 9.30 2.65 -6.61
C GLU A 93 8.10 1.74 -6.44
N PHE A 94 6.89 2.31 -6.40
CA PHE A 94 5.66 1.54 -6.26
C PHE A 94 5.40 0.72 -7.53
N PHE A 95 5.43 1.37 -8.70
CA PHE A 95 5.22 0.68 -9.97
C PHE A 95 6.23 -0.47 -10.22
N GLN A 96 7.51 -0.27 -9.89
CA GLN A 96 8.50 -1.34 -10.01
C GLN A 96 8.32 -2.42 -8.93
N GLY A 97 7.84 -2.06 -7.75
CA GLY A 97 7.37 -3.00 -6.75
C GLY A 97 6.22 -3.86 -7.25
N ASP A 98 5.24 -3.25 -7.95
CA ASP A 98 4.13 -3.97 -8.57
C ASP A 98 4.63 -4.99 -9.61
N LEU A 99 5.59 -4.59 -10.46
CA LEU A 99 6.22 -5.49 -11.43
C LEU A 99 6.94 -6.67 -10.74
N LEU A 100 7.69 -6.38 -9.69
CA LEU A 100 8.40 -7.42 -8.94
C LEU A 100 7.41 -8.37 -8.26
N PHE A 101 6.37 -7.83 -7.61
CA PHE A 101 5.34 -8.64 -6.96
C PHE A 101 4.53 -9.48 -7.96
N ALA A 102 4.25 -8.92 -9.15
CA ALA A 102 3.54 -9.62 -10.22
C ALA A 102 4.26 -10.89 -10.69
N MET A 103 5.59 -11.00 -10.52
CA MET A 103 6.33 -12.23 -10.83
C MET A 103 5.92 -13.41 -9.95
N SER A 104 5.34 -13.18 -8.78
CA SER A 104 4.82 -14.22 -7.87
C SER A 104 3.35 -14.58 -8.11
N CYS A 105 2.63 -13.79 -8.89
CA CYS A 105 1.20 -13.94 -9.09
C CYS A 105 0.87 -14.74 -10.36
N ARG A 106 -0.29 -15.45 -10.34
CA ARG A 106 -0.73 -16.32 -11.46
C ARG A 106 -2.04 -15.87 -12.10
N HIS A 107 -2.98 -15.37 -11.33
CA HIS A 107 -4.34 -15.06 -11.79
C HIS A 107 -4.65 -13.57 -11.75
N ALA A 108 -4.16 -12.87 -10.72
CA ALA A 108 -4.30 -11.43 -10.55
C ALA A 108 -3.15 -10.91 -9.68
N VAL A 109 -2.81 -9.62 -9.79
CA VAL A 109 -1.83 -8.95 -8.92
C VAL A 109 -2.58 -8.19 -7.82
N PRO A 110 -2.74 -8.73 -6.61
CA PRO A 110 -3.49 -8.07 -5.54
C PRO A 110 -2.67 -6.97 -4.87
N LEU A 111 -3.07 -5.72 -5.07
CA LEU A 111 -2.54 -4.55 -4.38
C LEU A 111 -3.58 -4.02 -3.39
N PHE A 112 -3.26 -4.03 -2.09
CA PHE A 112 -4.08 -3.41 -1.05
C PHE A 112 -3.38 -2.13 -0.59
N ASN A 113 -3.81 -1.01 -1.15
CA ASN A 113 -3.10 0.26 -1.10
C ASN A 113 -3.59 1.16 0.03
N CYS A 114 -2.67 1.85 0.72
CA CYS A 114 -3.00 2.70 1.86
C CYS A 114 -3.70 4.00 1.42
N GLY A 115 -4.99 4.15 1.76
CA GLY A 115 -5.77 5.36 1.50
C GLY A 115 -5.88 6.32 2.69
N ALA A 116 -5.44 5.92 3.91
CA ALA A 116 -5.35 6.82 5.06
C ALA A 116 -4.12 7.75 4.98
N VAL A 117 -3.86 8.26 3.79
CA VAL A 117 -2.78 9.21 3.49
C VAL A 117 -3.36 10.45 2.82
N PRO A 118 -2.76 11.64 3.04
CA PRO A 118 -3.24 12.86 2.41
C PRO A 118 -3.02 12.83 0.89
N ALA A 119 -3.88 13.49 0.13
CA ALA A 119 -3.80 13.56 -1.33
C ALA A 119 -2.53 14.25 -1.87
N ASN A 120 -1.77 14.97 -1.03
CA ASN A 120 -0.46 15.55 -1.39
C ASN A 120 0.73 14.68 -0.98
N ASN A 121 0.53 13.38 -0.74
CA ASN A 121 1.61 12.46 -0.38
C ASN A 121 2.62 12.25 -1.52
N VAL A 122 3.66 11.46 -1.24
CA VAL A 122 4.78 11.22 -2.18
C VAL A 122 4.35 10.57 -3.50
N ALA A 123 3.31 9.74 -3.49
CA ALA A 123 2.78 9.10 -4.70
C ALA A 123 2.08 10.07 -5.66
N TYR A 124 1.80 11.29 -5.23
CA TYR A 124 1.16 12.34 -6.03
C TYR A 124 -0.13 11.87 -6.74
N PRO A 125 -1.14 11.37 -6.02
CA PRO A 125 -2.32 10.71 -6.58
C PRO A 125 -3.20 11.62 -7.46
N ARG A 126 -2.95 12.92 -7.46
CA ARG A 126 -3.67 13.92 -8.28
C ARG A 126 -3.02 14.21 -9.63
N GLY A 127 -1.98 13.48 -10.01
CA GLY A 127 -1.29 13.77 -11.26
C GLY A 127 -0.28 12.70 -11.68
N ILE A 128 0.53 13.05 -12.66
CA ILE A 128 1.56 12.18 -13.23
C ILE A 128 2.91 12.55 -12.63
N LEU A 129 3.71 11.54 -12.34
CA LEU A 129 5.12 11.65 -12.02
C LEU A 129 5.94 11.21 -13.22
N LEU A 130 6.79 12.10 -13.73
CA LEU A 130 7.79 11.78 -14.75
C LEU A 130 9.16 11.79 -14.10
N GLY A 131 9.97 10.79 -14.38
CA GLY A 131 11.38 10.83 -14.01
C GLY A 131 12.05 12.02 -14.68
N CYS A 132 12.79 12.81 -13.92
CA CYS A 132 13.62 13.89 -14.44
C CYS A 132 14.97 13.86 -13.72
N GLY A 133 15.98 14.37 -14.38
CA GLY A 133 17.33 14.46 -13.84
C GLY A 133 18.37 14.20 -14.91
N THR A 134 19.54 14.82 -14.73
CA THR A 134 20.70 14.53 -15.58
C THR A 134 21.38 13.23 -15.12
N PRO A 135 22.16 12.58 -15.97
CA PRO A 135 22.93 11.38 -15.63
C PRO A 135 23.85 11.54 -14.40
N GLU A 136 24.18 12.78 -14.04
CA GLU A 136 25.08 13.11 -12.93
C GLU A 136 24.32 13.25 -11.59
N GLU A 137 22.99 13.37 -11.60
CA GLU A 137 22.19 13.46 -10.37
C GLU A 137 21.93 12.08 -9.79
N VAL A 138 22.45 11.82 -8.61
CA VAL A 138 22.37 10.53 -7.88
C VAL A 138 21.04 10.35 -7.16
N SER A 139 20.15 11.34 -7.19
CA SER A 139 18.84 11.26 -6.54
C SER A 139 17.72 11.17 -7.56
N PHE A 140 16.71 10.33 -7.26
CA PHE A 140 15.49 10.31 -8.03
C PHE A 140 14.76 11.65 -7.87
N ARG A 141 14.67 12.41 -8.94
CA ARG A 141 13.79 13.58 -9.04
C ARG A 141 12.62 13.25 -9.94
N SER A 142 11.43 13.68 -9.57
CA SER A 142 10.25 13.56 -10.41
C SER A 142 9.67 14.93 -10.73
N ARG A 143 9.34 15.12 -11.99
CA ARG A 143 8.52 16.23 -12.44
C ARG A 143 7.05 15.90 -12.15
N LYS A 144 6.37 16.78 -11.44
CA LYS A 144 4.95 16.64 -11.09
C LYS A 144 4.09 17.35 -12.12
N LEU A 145 3.23 16.61 -12.81
CA LEU A 145 2.22 17.16 -13.71
C LEU A 145 0.85 17.09 -13.02
N PRO A 146 0.26 18.25 -12.65
CA PRO A 146 -1.05 18.26 -11.97
C PRO A 146 -2.17 17.99 -12.97
N ILE A 147 -2.76 16.81 -12.90
CA ILE A 147 -3.90 16.38 -13.73
C ILE A 147 -5.24 16.73 -13.07
N LEU A 148 -5.29 16.69 -11.73
CA LEU A 148 -6.45 17.05 -10.93
C LEU A 148 -6.21 18.32 -10.12
N PRO A 149 -7.25 19.13 -9.83
CA PRO A 149 -7.09 20.36 -9.04
C PRO A 149 -6.45 20.13 -7.67
N GLY A 150 -5.76 21.18 -7.18
CA GLY A 150 -5.07 21.15 -5.88
C GLY A 150 -5.96 21.36 -4.66
N ARG A 151 -7.30 21.48 -4.85
CA ARG A 151 -8.24 21.54 -3.73
C ARG A 151 -8.18 20.24 -2.94
N ASP A 152 -8.46 20.31 -1.65
CA ASP A 152 -8.49 19.16 -0.73
C ASP A 152 -7.22 18.31 -0.69
N ARG A 153 -6.07 18.94 -1.00
CA ARG A 153 -4.76 18.26 -1.01
C ARG A 153 -4.35 17.67 0.34
N HIS A 154 -5.00 18.07 1.42
CA HIS A 154 -4.76 17.57 2.78
C HIS A 154 -5.82 16.54 3.21
N GLY A 155 -6.87 16.33 2.41
CA GLY A 155 -7.86 15.30 2.64
C GLY A 155 -7.27 13.90 2.41
N LEU A 156 -7.80 12.93 3.15
CA LEU A 156 -7.43 11.52 3.01
C LEU A 156 -8.00 10.94 1.72
N ILE A 157 -7.22 10.11 1.06
CA ILE A 157 -7.60 9.49 -0.22
C ILE A 157 -8.86 8.63 -0.07
N SER A 158 -8.96 7.82 0.98
CA SER A 158 -10.09 6.90 1.20
C SER A 158 -11.46 7.60 1.26
N VAL A 159 -11.49 8.86 1.71
CA VAL A 159 -12.75 9.61 1.88
C VAL A 159 -12.89 10.79 0.91
N ARG A 160 -11.99 10.89 -0.05
CA ARG A 160 -12.02 11.97 -1.04
C ARG A 160 -13.19 11.76 -2.02
N PRO A 161 -13.96 12.82 -2.37
CA PRO A 161 -15.00 12.73 -3.38
C PRO A 161 -14.42 12.42 -4.76
N ALA A 162 -15.23 11.82 -5.62
CA ALA A 162 -14.91 11.59 -7.03
C ALA A 162 -14.56 12.89 -7.75
N PHE A 163 -13.69 12.83 -8.72
CA PHE A 163 -13.47 13.89 -9.69
C PHE A 163 -14.36 13.69 -10.93
N THR A 164 -14.63 14.78 -11.64
CA THR A 164 -15.40 14.79 -12.89
C THR A 164 -14.49 14.92 -14.10
N ALA A 165 -15.00 14.61 -15.29
CA ALA A 165 -14.25 14.80 -16.54
C ALA A 165 -13.82 16.26 -16.78
N ALA A 166 -14.61 17.22 -16.31
CA ALA A 166 -14.32 18.66 -16.46
C ALA A 166 -13.14 19.10 -15.58
N GLU A 167 -12.81 18.36 -14.51
CA GLU A 167 -11.71 18.67 -13.62
C GLU A 167 -10.37 18.11 -14.10
N VAL A 168 -10.38 17.24 -15.12
CA VAL A 168 -9.17 16.62 -15.67
C VAL A 168 -8.45 17.59 -16.60
N ILE A 169 -7.28 18.02 -16.22
CA ILE A 169 -6.40 18.92 -16.98
C ILE A 169 -5.48 18.08 -17.87
N LEU A 170 -5.44 18.38 -19.15
CA LEU A 170 -4.52 17.68 -20.08
C LEU A 170 -3.09 18.23 -19.95
N PRO A 171 -2.05 17.40 -20.05
CA PRO A 171 -0.65 17.82 -20.07
C PRO A 171 -0.33 18.93 -21.08
N SER A 172 -0.96 18.92 -22.26
CA SER A 172 -0.83 19.99 -23.27
C SER A 172 -1.42 21.35 -22.84
N GLN A 173 -2.25 21.37 -21.81
CA GLN A 173 -2.87 22.60 -21.29
C GLN A 173 -2.09 23.20 -20.12
N LEU A 174 -1.05 22.53 -19.63
CA LEU A 174 -0.25 23.00 -18.51
C LEU A 174 0.69 24.13 -18.94
N SER A 175 0.85 25.15 -18.11
CA SER A 175 1.94 26.12 -18.22
C SER A 175 3.25 25.37 -17.93
N GLY A 176 4.18 25.40 -18.86
CA GLY A 176 5.41 24.58 -18.80
C GLY A 176 5.11 23.12 -19.19
N GLN A 177 4.77 22.92 -20.44
CA GLN A 177 4.47 21.60 -21.01
C GLN A 177 5.65 20.61 -20.85
N PRO A 178 5.38 19.30 -20.68
CA PRO A 178 6.41 18.25 -20.81
C PRO A 178 6.88 18.15 -22.26
N GLU A 179 7.95 17.39 -22.50
CA GLU A 179 8.53 17.22 -23.84
C GLU A 179 7.56 16.57 -24.83
N GLU A 180 6.73 15.62 -24.36
CA GLU A 180 5.74 14.93 -25.19
C GLU A 180 4.30 15.11 -24.66
N PRO A 181 3.76 16.34 -24.69
CA PRO A 181 2.48 16.63 -24.05
C PRO A 181 1.31 15.82 -24.67
N HIS A 182 1.30 15.66 -26.00
CA HIS A 182 0.24 14.93 -26.69
C HIS A 182 0.28 13.41 -26.47
N ALA A 183 1.46 12.82 -26.25
CA ALA A 183 1.54 11.42 -25.83
C ALA A 183 0.95 11.22 -24.44
N LEU A 184 1.22 12.14 -23.51
CA LEU A 184 0.64 12.14 -22.18
C LEU A 184 -0.84 12.48 -22.17
N ASP A 185 -1.33 13.34 -23.08
CA ASP A 185 -2.77 13.57 -23.26
C ASP A 185 -3.52 12.27 -23.58
N ARG A 186 -2.96 11.43 -24.45
CA ARG A 186 -3.55 10.12 -24.78
C ARG A 186 -3.61 9.22 -23.53
N LEU A 187 -2.57 9.20 -22.71
CA LEU A 187 -2.55 8.45 -21.46
C LEU A 187 -3.62 8.96 -20.48
N VAL A 188 -3.73 10.29 -20.32
CA VAL A 188 -4.75 10.90 -19.46
C VAL A 188 -6.15 10.60 -19.95
N GLN A 189 -6.40 10.65 -21.27
CA GLN A 189 -7.71 10.27 -21.84
C GLN A 189 -8.02 8.79 -21.56
N ALA A 190 -7.07 7.90 -21.76
CA ALA A 190 -7.25 6.46 -21.58
C ALA A 190 -7.45 6.06 -20.10
N VAL A 191 -6.86 6.80 -19.16
CA VAL A 191 -6.88 6.45 -17.73
C VAL A 191 -7.88 7.30 -16.96
N TYR A 192 -7.74 8.64 -16.95
CA TYR A 192 -8.58 9.52 -16.11
C TYR A 192 -9.96 9.77 -16.67
N ARG A 193 -10.12 9.84 -18.00
CA ARG A 193 -11.41 10.12 -18.66
C ARG A 193 -12.12 8.87 -19.15
N HIS A 194 -11.64 7.70 -18.74
CA HIS A 194 -12.31 6.44 -19.09
C HIS A 194 -13.71 6.36 -18.42
N PRO A 195 -14.77 5.95 -19.15
CA PRO A 195 -16.14 5.90 -18.61
C PRO A 195 -16.23 5.12 -17.28
N ARG A 196 -15.61 3.93 -17.19
CA ARG A 196 -15.59 3.13 -15.95
C ARG A 196 -15.01 3.88 -14.74
N VAL A 197 -14.08 4.79 -14.94
CA VAL A 197 -13.52 5.64 -13.88
C VAL A 197 -14.51 6.73 -13.48
N LEU A 198 -15.09 7.41 -14.46
CA LEU A 198 -16.00 8.53 -14.22
C LEU A 198 -17.36 8.11 -13.62
N GLU A 199 -17.76 6.85 -13.75
CA GLU A 199 -18.94 6.28 -13.15
C GLU A 199 -18.80 6.03 -11.63
N GLN A 200 -17.57 6.02 -11.11
CA GLN A 200 -17.34 5.76 -9.69
C GLN A 200 -17.68 6.96 -8.81
N GLN A 201 -18.22 6.70 -7.61
CA GLN A 201 -18.77 7.72 -6.71
C GLN A 201 -17.72 8.32 -5.75
N THR A 202 -16.55 7.71 -5.60
CA THR A 202 -15.47 8.18 -4.73
C THR A 202 -14.14 8.15 -5.49
N PHE A 203 -13.19 9.00 -5.08
CA PHE A 203 -11.84 8.96 -5.64
C PHE A 203 -11.16 7.62 -5.40
N ARG A 204 -11.37 7.02 -4.24
CA ARG A 204 -10.88 5.67 -3.90
C ARG A 204 -11.33 4.64 -4.94
N ASP A 205 -12.62 4.64 -5.28
CA ASP A 205 -13.19 3.72 -6.26
C ASP A 205 -12.77 4.07 -7.70
N GLN A 206 -12.48 5.36 -7.99
CA GLN A 206 -11.89 5.78 -9.27
C GLN A 206 -10.43 5.33 -9.43
N ALA A 207 -9.63 5.41 -8.36
CA ALA A 207 -8.22 5.02 -8.37
C ALA A 207 -8.03 3.55 -8.74
N SER A 208 -8.95 2.70 -8.32
CA SER A 208 -8.91 1.25 -8.60
C SER A 208 -8.88 0.95 -10.11
N PRO A 209 -9.89 1.26 -10.91
CA PRO A 209 -9.85 1.02 -12.35
C PRO A 209 -8.78 1.86 -13.07
N MET A 210 -8.40 3.06 -12.58
CA MET A 210 -7.29 3.82 -13.16
C MET A 210 -5.98 3.04 -13.14
N ASN A 211 -5.65 2.35 -12.05
CA ASN A 211 -4.45 1.53 -11.97
C ASN A 211 -4.46 0.34 -12.93
N ALA A 212 -5.60 -0.34 -13.09
CA ALA A 212 -5.72 -1.42 -14.05
C ALA A 212 -5.61 -0.92 -15.49
N LEU A 213 -6.22 0.23 -15.81
CA LEU A 213 -6.10 0.85 -17.13
C LEU A 213 -4.66 1.27 -17.41
N LEU A 214 -3.97 1.91 -16.42
CA LEU A 214 -2.57 2.27 -16.54
C LEU A 214 -1.70 1.03 -16.79
N TRP A 215 -1.91 -0.05 -16.04
CA TRP A 215 -1.22 -1.33 -16.23
C TRP A 215 -1.40 -1.85 -17.65
N GLN A 216 -2.63 -1.86 -18.17
CA GLN A 216 -2.93 -2.29 -19.54
C GLN A 216 -2.29 -1.40 -20.61
N GLN A 217 -2.10 -0.10 -20.33
CA GLN A 217 -1.44 0.82 -21.28
C GLN A 217 0.06 0.57 -21.37
N VAL A 218 0.70 0.18 -20.27
CA VAL A 218 2.18 0.09 -20.21
C VAL A 218 2.70 -1.35 -20.26
N ILE A 219 1.86 -2.35 -19.96
CA ILE A 219 2.20 -3.77 -19.98
C ILE A 219 1.50 -4.45 -21.15
N PRO A 220 2.20 -4.80 -22.23
CA PRO A 220 1.59 -5.51 -23.34
C PRO A 220 1.27 -6.96 -22.96
N LYS A 221 0.24 -7.53 -23.58
CA LYS A 221 -0.18 -8.94 -23.36
C LYS A 221 0.94 -9.95 -23.60
N SER A 222 1.91 -9.61 -24.45
CA SER A 222 3.07 -10.45 -24.76
C SER A 222 4.05 -10.63 -23.57
N CYS A 223 3.91 -9.86 -22.50
CA CYS A 223 4.69 -10.05 -21.27
C CYS A 223 4.10 -11.15 -20.34
N ASP A 224 2.90 -11.66 -20.63
CA ASP A 224 2.22 -12.70 -19.86
C ASP A 224 2.16 -12.41 -18.36
N LEU A 225 1.83 -11.15 -18.02
CA LEU A 225 1.64 -10.71 -16.65
C LEU A 225 0.15 -10.72 -16.30
N PRO A 226 -0.21 -11.16 -15.08
CA PRO A 226 -1.59 -11.12 -14.63
C PRO A 226 -2.14 -9.68 -14.57
N PRO A 227 -3.47 -9.53 -14.67
CA PRO A 227 -4.11 -8.22 -14.51
C PRO A 227 -3.94 -7.69 -13.09
N LEU A 228 -3.69 -6.39 -12.98
CA LEU A 228 -3.51 -5.71 -11.71
C LEU A 228 -4.86 -5.35 -11.09
N VAL A 229 -5.01 -5.63 -9.79
CA VAL A 229 -6.17 -5.26 -8.97
C VAL A 229 -5.70 -4.41 -7.79
N SER A 230 -6.05 -3.13 -7.79
CA SER A 230 -5.76 -2.18 -6.72
C SER A 230 -7.01 -1.89 -5.90
N LEU A 231 -6.98 -2.13 -4.59
CA LEU A 231 -8.08 -1.88 -3.66
C LEU A 231 -7.62 -1.03 -2.48
N ASP A 232 -8.51 -0.20 -1.93
CA ASP A 232 -8.23 0.58 -0.73
C ASP A 232 -8.21 -0.30 0.53
N MET A 233 -7.05 -0.38 1.18
CA MET A 233 -6.87 -1.23 2.37
C MET A 233 -7.69 -0.75 3.57
N GLN A 234 -7.93 0.55 3.72
CA GLN A 234 -8.70 1.07 4.85
C GLN A 234 -10.18 0.75 4.70
N TRP A 235 -10.70 0.85 3.48
CA TRP A 235 -12.08 0.47 3.21
C TRP A 235 -12.31 -1.03 3.42
N LEU A 236 -11.44 -1.89 2.85
CA LEU A 236 -11.50 -3.34 3.06
C LEU A 236 -11.44 -3.68 4.55
N CYS A 237 -10.45 -3.13 5.26
CA CYS A 237 -10.26 -3.37 6.69
C CYS A 237 -11.46 -2.88 7.51
N GLY A 238 -12.02 -1.71 7.18
CA GLY A 238 -13.21 -1.17 7.85
C GLY A 238 -14.42 -2.10 7.73
N ARG A 239 -14.63 -2.71 6.54
CA ARG A 239 -15.70 -3.70 6.31
C ARG A 239 -15.47 -4.99 7.11
N LEU A 240 -14.23 -5.50 7.13
CA LEU A 240 -13.88 -6.67 7.93
C LEU A 240 -14.07 -6.41 9.42
N ILE A 241 -13.61 -5.25 9.94
CA ILE A 241 -13.80 -4.88 11.33
C ILE A 241 -15.30 -4.79 11.68
N THR A 242 -16.12 -4.22 10.79
CA THR A 242 -17.58 -4.14 11.03
C THR A 242 -18.18 -5.53 11.18
N ALA A 243 -17.78 -6.52 10.37
CA ALA A 243 -18.18 -7.90 10.52
C ALA A 243 -17.62 -8.54 11.81
N ASP A 244 -16.35 -8.29 12.13
CA ASP A 244 -15.70 -8.77 13.36
C ASP A 244 -16.38 -8.25 14.63
N LEU A 245 -16.91 -7.04 14.64
CA LEU A 245 -17.63 -6.47 15.79
C LEU A 245 -18.89 -7.25 16.15
N GLU A 246 -19.49 -7.97 15.22
CA GLU A 246 -20.66 -8.84 15.43
C GLU A 246 -20.26 -10.27 15.90
N GLN A 247 -18.97 -10.63 15.85
CA GLN A 247 -18.46 -11.96 16.18
C GLN A 247 -17.81 -11.95 17.59
N PRO A 248 -18.43 -12.57 18.62
CA PRO A 248 -17.91 -12.54 19.99
C PRO A 248 -16.47 -13.05 20.12
N ASP A 249 -16.10 -14.06 19.35
CA ASP A 249 -14.79 -14.73 19.43
C ASP A 249 -13.74 -14.11 18.50
N SER A 250 -14.08 -13.01 17.78
CA SER A 250 -13.14 -12.35 16.89
C SER A 250 -11.98 -11.74 17.68
N LEU A 251 -10.75 -12.03 17.22
CA LEU A 251 -9.53 -11.38 17.74
C LEU A 251 -9.63 -9.85 17.63
N VAL A 252 -10.14 -9.35 16.51
CA VAL A 252 -10.22 -7.90 16.24
C VAL A 252 -11.24 -7.25 17.17
N ARG A 253 -12.41 -7.87 17.38
CA ARG A 253 -13.38 -7.41 18.38
C ARG A 253 -12.74 -7.33 19.76
N HIS A 254 -11.99 -8.35 20.14
CA HIS A 254 -11.33 -8.41 21.44
C HIS A 254 -10.26 -7.30 21.59
N LEU A 255 -9.45 -7.06 20.56
CA LEU A 255 -8.48 -5.95 20.52
C LEU A 255 -9.15 -4.57 20.71
N LEU A 256 -10.36 -4.39 20.17
CA LEU A 256 -11.06 -3.11 20.17
C LEU A 256 -11.86 -2.85 21.44
N LEU A 257 -12.47 -3.90 22.02
CA LEU A 257 -13.49 -3.76 23.07
C LEU A 257 -13.03 -4.21 24.46
N HIS A 258 -11.81 -4.74 24.61
CA HIS A 258 -11.28 -5.19 25.90
C HIS A 258 -10.22 -4.18 26.42
N PRO A 259 -10.57 -3.26 27.34
CA PRO A 259 -9.68 -2.20 27.79
C PRO A 259 -8.31 -2.66 28.29
N PRO A 260 -8.17 -3.75 29.09
CA PRO A 260 -6.86 -4.25 29.50
C PRO A 260 -5.97 -4.66 28.32
N LEU A 261 -6.54 -5.29 27.27
CA LEU A 261 -5.78 -5.67 26.08
C LEU A 261 -5.39 -4.44 25.25
N ALA A 262 -6.31 -3.46 25.14
CA ALA A 262 -6.01 -2.20 24.46
C ALA A 262 -4.87 -1.43 25.17
N ALA A 263 -4.83 -1.44 26.50
CA ALA A 263 -3.75 -0.85 27.28
C ALA A 263 -2.42 -1.60 27.07
N ALA A 264 -2.45 -2.93 27.15
CA ALA A 264 -1.25 -3.75 26.90
C ALA A 264 -0.69 -3.57 25.48
N ILE A 265 -1.55 -3.40 24.47
CA ILE A 265 -1.17 -3.07 23.07
C ILE A 265 -0.57 -1.67 22.99
N TRP A 266 -1.18 -0.70 23.68
CA TRP A 266 -0.64 0.66 23.72
C TRP A 266 0.80 0.66 24.21
N ASP A 267 1.06 0.00 25.33
CA ASP A 267 2.40 -0.06 25.94
C ASP A 267 3.40 -0.85 25.08
N ALA A 268 2.99 -2.02 24.56
CA ALA A 268 3.86 -2.89 23.78
C ALA A 268 4.34 -2.28 22.45
N LEU A 269 3.55 -1.37 21.86
CA LEU A 269 3.82 -0.80 20.55
C LEU A 269 4.13 0.70 20.57
N ASN A 270 4.09 1.35 21.73
CA ASN A 270 4.46 2.74 21.88
C ASN A 270 5.91 2.98 21.44
N GLY A 271 6.12 4.02 20.61
CA GLY A 271 7.41 4.35 20.03
C GLY A 271 7.80 3.52 18.80
N GLN A 272 7.06 2.47 18.45
CA GLN A 272 7.35 1.68 17.26
C GLN A 272 7.03 2.45 15.97
N ARG A 273 7.85 2.22 14.92
CA ARG A 273 7.56 2.77 13.58
C ARG A 273 6.20 2.26 13.09
N ALA A 274 5.47 3.11 12.38
CA ALA A 274 4.13 2.85 11.83
C ALA A 274 3.02 2.59 12.88
N CYS A 275 3.34 2.76 14.16
CA CYS A 275 2.40 2.83 15.27
C CYS A 275 2.30 4.28 15.79
N TRP A 276 2.25 4.46 17.07
CA TRP A 276 2.14 5.73 17.76
C TRP A 276 3.34 5.98 18.66
N THR A 277 3.50 7.22 19.04
CA THR A 277 4.39 7.63 20.13
C THR A 277 3.61 8.58 21.02
N GLY A 278 3.48 8.26 22.30
CA GLY A 278 2.74 9.06 23.26
C GLY A 278 3.10 8.71 24.70
N ASP A 279 2.65 9.57 25.60
CA ASP A 279 2.82 9.44 27.06
C ASP A 279 1.55 9.92 27.78
N ALA A 280 1.63 10.10 29.09
CA ALA A 280 0.53 10.60 29.91
C ALA A 280 0.07 12.03 29.52
N GLN A 281 0.93 12.84 28.90
CA GLN A 281 0.65 14.20 28.44
C GLN A 281 -0.05 14.21 27.07
N GLY A 282 0.13 13.17 26.26
CA GLY A 282 -0.54 13.09 24.97
C GLY A 282 0.18 12.27 23.91
N LEU A 283 -0.33 12.37 22.70
CA LEU A 283 0.19 11.69 21.51
C LEU A 283 1.08 12.67 20.72
N GLN A 284 2.33 12.29 20.48
CA GLN A 284 3.31 13.09 19.73
C GLN A 284 3.33 12.72 18.25
N ARG A 285 3.05 11.42 17.91
CA ARG A 285 3.09 10.92 16.54
C ARG A 285 2.11 9.74 16.34
N GLY A 286 1.60 9.63 15.11
CA GLY A 286 0.74 8.52 14.69
C GLY A 286 -0.69 8.65 15.23
N THR A 287 -1.38 7.54 15.31
CA THR A 287 -2.73 7.42 15.85
C THR A 287 -2.90 6.05 16.49
N PHE A 288 -3.74 5.96 17.51
CA PHE A 288 -4.10 4.70 18.16
C PHE A 288 -5.36 4.12 17.52
N LEU A 289 -5.30 2.89 17.05
CA LEU A 289 -6.36 2.10 16.39
C LEU A 289 -6.92 2.73 15.11
N PHE A 290 -7.41 3.95 15.16
CA PHE A 290 -8.07 4.62 14.04
C PHE A 290 -7.51 6.03 13.80
N TRP A 291 -7.60 6.49 12.58
CA TRP A 291 -7.63 7.90 12.24
C TRP A 291 -9.06 8.39 12.33
N GLY A 292 -9.32 9.48 13.03
CA GLY A 292 -10.55 10.24 12.89
C GLY A 292 -10.55 11.01 11.56
N VAL A 293 -11.73 11.34 11.06
CA VAL A 293 -11.91 12.16 9.84
C VAL A 293 -12.68 13.41 10.22
N ASP A 294 -12.11 14.59 9.93
CA ASP A 294 -12.79 15.87 10.17
C ASP A 294 -13.81 16.19 9.06
N GLY A 295 -14.61 17.24 9.26
CA GLY A 295 -15.63 17.69 8.29
C GLY A 295 -15.06 18.15 6.92
N LYS A 296 -13.73 18.18 6.78
CA LYS A 296 -12.99 18.47 5.52
C LYS A 296 -12.26 17.25 4.97
N GLY A 297 -12.55 16.05 5.48
CA GLY A 297 -11.90 14.80 5.07
C GLY A 297 -10.44 14.67 5.49
N ARG A 298 -9.95 15.45 6.48
CA ARG A 298 -8.56 15.39 6.94
C ARG A 298 -8.42 14.46 8.13
N ALA A 299 -7.21 13.89 8.28
CA ALA A 299 -6.89 13.02 9.40
C ALA A 299 -6.88 13.76 10.73
N LEU A 300 -7.55 13.18 11.72
CA LEU A 300 -7.43 13.49 13.13
C LEU A 300 -6.67 12.36 13.83
N ALA A 301 -5.54 12.68 14.45
CA ALA A 301 -4.82 11.73 15.29
C ALA A 301 -5.63 11.45 16.56
N LEU A 302 -5.83 10.18 16.88
CA LEU A 302 -6.61 9.73 18.03
C LEU A 302 -5.71 9.06 19.07
N ARG A 303 -5.95 9.33 20.34
CA ARG A 303 -5.34 8.65 21.48
C ARG A 303 -6.41 7.99 22.36
N PRO A 304 -6.06 6.97 23.14
CA PRO A 304 -7.01 6.43 24.11
C PRO A 304 -7.30 7.46 25.22
N ALA A 305 -8.52 7.40 25.77
CA ALA A 305 -8.80 8.00 27.06
C ALA A 305 -8.12 7.16 28.18
N CYS A 306 -7.98 7.71 29.38
CA CYS A 306 -7.29 7.03 30.49
C CYS A 306 -7.84 5.66 30.86
N ASP A 307 -9.12 5.43 30.59
CA ASP A 307 -9.82 4.15 30.86
C ASP A 307 -9.80 3.18 29.67
N PHE A 308 -9.21 3.56 28.53
CA PHE A 308 -9.23 2.80 27.28
C PHE A 308 -10.62 2.40 26.77
N ARG A 309 -11.68 3.11 27.19
CA ARG A 309 -13.07 2.89 26.76
C ARG A 309 -13.53 3.84 25.68
N SER A 310 -12.70 4.79 25.32
CA SER A 310 -12.97 5.74 24.22
C SER A 310 -11.68 6.26 23.60
N LEU A 311 -11.79 6.73 22.37
CA LEU A 311 -10.76 7.50 21.68
C LEU A 311 -11.10 8.99 21.74
N VAL A 312 -10.09 9.82 21.84
CA VAL A 312 -10.20 11.29 21.82
C VAL A 312 -9.22 11.87 20.81
N ALA A 313 -9.64 12.90 20.09
CA ALA A 313 -8.75 13.55 19.16
C ALA A 313 -7.70 14.41 19.88
N VAL A 314 -6.46 14.37 19.40
CA VAL A 314 -5.33 15.07 20.02
C VAL A 314 -5.48 16.61 19.94
N ARG A 315 -6.09 17.09 18.84
CA ARG A 315 -6.21 18.53 18.53
C ARG A 315 -7.63 19.06 18.54
N ASP A 316 -8.61 18.23 18.97
CA ASP A 316 -10.01 18.60 19.07
C ASP A 316 -10.59 17.96 20.33
N ALA A 317 -10.60 18.71 21.42
CA ALA A 317 -11.06 18.22 22.74
C ALA A 317 -12.55 17.80 22.76
N GLY A 318 -13.34 18.30 21.82
CA GLY A 318 -14.76 17.93 21.68
C GLY A 318 -14.97 16.61 20.94
N TRP A 319 -13.99 16.14 20.18
CA TRP A 319 -14.11 14.92 19.43
C TRP A 319 -13.80 13.70 20.30
N ARG A 320 -14.80 12.87 20.50
CA ARG A 320 -14.70 11.64 21.29
C ARG A 320 -15.48 10.51 20.64
N LEU A 321 -14.94 9.29 20.67
CA LEU A 321 -15.55 8.07 20.14
C LEU A 321 -15.51 6.96 21.20
N PRO A 322 -16.66 6.51 21.74
CA PRO A 322 -16.74 5.33 22.58
C PRO A 322 -16.29 4.08 21.83
N LEU A 323 -15.56 3.20 22.51
CA LEU A 323 -15.12 1.91 22.00
C LEU A 323 -16.18 0.84 22.34
N ASP A 324 -17.32 0.91 21.67
CA ASP A 324 -18.36 -0.13 21.67
C ASP A 324 -18.70 -0.54 20.23
N ALA A 325 -19.23 -1.75 20.05
CA ALA A 325 -19.47 -2.34 18.73
C ALA A 325 -20.39 -1.50 17.85
N ARG A 326 -21.49 -0.97 18.42
CA ARG A 326 -22.47 -0.16 17.67
C ARG A 326 -21.86 1.15 17.19
N THR A 327 -21.21 1.87 18.10
CA THR A 327 -20.59 3.18 17.79
C THR A 327 -19.47 3.03 16.77
N LEU A 328 -18.59 2.02 16.90
CA LEU A 328 -17.51 1.76 15.96
C LEU A 328 -18.06 1.34 14.58
N GLY A 329 -19.00 0.39 14.53
CA GLY A 329 -19.61 -0.05 13.29
C GLY A 329 -20.26 1.09 12.52
N ARG A 330 -21.00 1.96 13.21
CA ARG A 330 -21.60 3.16 12.62
C ARG A 330 -20.53 4.13 12.12
N ALA A 331 -19.51 4.44 12.91
CA ALA A 331 -18.45 5.38 12.55
C ALA A 331 -17.62 4.90 11.36
N LEU A 332 -17.40 3.57 11.22
CA LEU A 332 -16.75 2.95 10.06
C LEU A 332 -17.64 3.04 8.81
N THR A 333 -18.93 2.76 8.94
CA THR A 333 -19.89 2.85 7.83
C THR A 333 -20.06 4.28 7.32
N GLU A 334 -20.06 5.25 8.23
CA GLU A 334 -20.13 6.69 7.91
C GLU A 334 -18.77 7.29 7.52
N GLU A 335 -17.71 6.48 7.46
CA GLU A 335 -16.33 6.89 7.15
C GLU A 335 -15.81 8.05 8.04
N ARG A 336 -16.32 8.15 9.28
CA ARG A 336 -15.85 9.12 10.29
C ARG A 336 -14.55 8.68 10.96
N ILE A 337 -14.21 7.40 10.82
CA ILE A 337 -12.92 6.83 11.23
C ILE A 337 -12.41 5.90 10.12
N LEU A 338 -11.09 5.84 10.02
CA LEU A 338 -10.39 4.90 9.14
C LEU A 338 -9.42 4.04 9.97
N PRO A 339 -9.32 2.73 9.73
CA PRO A 339 -8.33 1.88 10.40
C PRO A 339 -6.90 2.43 10.21
N SER A 340 -6.13 2.47 11.30
CA SER A 340 -4.70 2.76 11.24
C SER A 340 -3.96 1.62 10.55
N LEU A 341 -2.70 1.86 10.16
CA LEU A 341 -1.85 0.82 9.59
C LEU A 341 -1.65 -0.37 10.55
N PHE A 342 -1.53 -0.09 11.86
CA PHE A 342 -1.49 -1.13 12.88
C PHE A 342 -2.75 -1.99 12.86
N LEU A 343 -3.93 -1.36 12.90
CA LEU A 343 -5.20 -2.09 12.95
C LEU A 343 -5.45 -2.86 11.65
N TYR A 344 -5.02 -2.32 10.51
CA TYR A 344 -5.05 -3.05 9.24
C TYR A 344 -4.28 -4.38 9.36
N PHE A 345 -3.00 -4.36 9.78
CA PHE A 345 -2.21 -5.58 9.90
C PHE A 345 -2.70 -6.51 11.03
N ALA A 346 -3.26 -5.97 12.10
CA ALA A 346 -3.92 -6.78 13.12
C ALA A 346 -5.12 -7.56 12.54
N THR A 347 -5.89 -6.91 11.64
CA THR A 347 -7.09 -7.49 11.02
C THR A 347 -6.75 -8.51 9.92
N VAL A 348 -5.85 -8.17 9.00
CA VAL A 348 -5.62 -9.03 7.83
C VAL A 348 -4.46 -10.01 8.04
N THR A 349 -3.39 -9.62 8.76
CA THR A 349 -2.23 -10.50 8.97
C THR A 349 -2.36 -11.29 10.27
N ALA A 350 -2.54 -10.62 11.43
CA ALA A 350 -2.57 -11.34 12.70
C ALA A 350 -3.82 -12.21 12.84
N ALA A 351 -5.00 -11.71 12.47
CA ALA A 351 -6.23 -12.45 12.58
C ALA A 351 -6.41 -13.48 11.45
N ARG A 352 -6.15 -13.11 10.19
CA ARG A 352 -6.51 -13.91 8.99
C ARG A 352 -5.33 -14.51 8.23
N GLY A 353 -4.09 -14.18 8.59
CA GLY A 353 -2.90 -14.79 8.01
C GLY A 353 -2.50 -14.29 6.62
N LEU A 354 -3.07 -13.16 6.14
CA LEU A 354 -2.63 -12.57 4.88
C LEU A 354 -1.13 -12.26 4.94
N ARG A 355 -0.37 -12.80 3.99
CA ARG A 355 1.03 -12.41 3.77
C ARG A 355 1.08 -11.08 3.05
N CYS A 356 1.64 -10.11 3.74
CA CYS A 356 1.75 -8.75 3.23
C CYS A 356 3.17 -8.51 2.72
N ALA A 357 3.37 -8.53 1.40
CA ALA A 357 4.58 -8.00 0.79
C ALA A 357 4.57 -6.48 0.92
N GLY A 358 5.70 -5.87 1.23
CA GLY A 358 5.73 -4.46 1.54
C GLY A 358 7.02 -3.76 1.17
N GLY A 359 7.13 -2.49 1.52
CA GLY A 359 8.34 -1.71 1.36
C GLY A 359 9.41 -2.09 2.38
N ILE A 360 10.63 -1.56 2.18
CA ILE A 360 11.79 -1.81 3.03
C ILE A 360 11.50 -1.63 4.53
N PHE A 361 10.68 -0.65 4.90
CA PHE A 361 10.36 -0.42 6.31
C PHE A 361 9.38 -1.43 6.89
N GLN A 362 8.57 -2.09 6.04
CA GLN A 362 7.62 -3.10 6.49
C GLN A 362 8.32 -4.34 7.02
N THR A 363 9.50 -4.69 6.51
CA THR A 363 10.33 -5.77 7.02
C THR A 363 10.76 -5.58 8.47
N SER A 364 10.79 -4.33 8.94
CA SER A 364 11.10 -3.99 10.34
C SER A 364 9.84 -3.86 11.19
N TYR A 365 8.86 -3.03 10.78
CA TYR A 365 7.75 -2.70 11.67
C TYR A 365 6.69 -3.80 11.76
N LEU A 366 6.38 -4.54 10.69
CA LEU A 366 5.35 -5.57 10.72
C LEU A 366 5.67 -6.72 11.68
N PRO A 367 6.89 -7.31 11.66
CA PRO A 367 7.27 -8.31 12.67
C PRO A 367 7.20 -7.79 14.11
N ARG A 368 7.50 -6.50 14.34
CA ARG A 368 7.41 -5.87 15.66
C ARG A 368 5.96 -5.69 16.10
N MET A 369 5.05 -5.31 15.18
CA MET A 369 3.62 -5.25 15.46
C MET A 369 3.07 -6.61 15.87
N ILE A 370 3.39 -7.67 15.12
CA ILE A 370 2.94 -9.03 15.43
C ILE A 370 3.46 -9.49 16.79
N ARG A 371 4.75 -9.27 17.09
CA ARG A 371 5.30 -9.57 18.42
C ARG A 371 4.60 -8.80 19.54
N GLY A 372 4.32 -7.49 19.34
CA GLY A 372 3.61 -6.66 20.30
C GLY A 372 2.20 -7.16 20.58
N ILE A 373 1.45 -7.56 19.52
CA ILE A 373 0.13 -8.20 19.67
C ILE A 373 0.25 -9.49 20.50
N CYS A 374 1.19 -10.37 20.17
CA CYS A 374 1.38 -11.63 20.90
C CYS A 374 1.77 -11.39 22.37
N THR A 375 2.62 -10.40 22.66
CA THR A 375 3.01 -10.02 24.02
C THR A 375 1.82 -9.51 24.81
N ALA A 376 1.01 -8.62 24.23
CA ALA A 376 -0.18 -8.07 24.88
C ALA A 376 -1.24 -9.16 25.16
N LEU A 377 -1.45 -10.09 24.21
CA LEU A 377 -2.36 -11.22 24.39
C LEU A 377 -1.93 -12.12 25.55
N ARG A 378 -0.64 -12.48 25.63
CA ARG A 378 -0.10 -13.28 26.75
C ARG A 378 -0.24 -12.55 28.07
N HIS A 379 0.05 -11.26 28.10
CA HIS A 379 -0.15 -10.45 29.32
C HIS A 379 -1.60 -10.49 29.84
N CYS A 380 -2.57 -10.64 28.92
CA CYS A 380 -3.99 -10.79 29.24
C CYS A 380 -4.46 -12.26 29.38
N GLY A 381 -3.55 -13.23 29.45
CA GLY A 381 -3.88 -14.65 29.61
C GLY A 381 -4.40 -15.34 28.33
N ALA A 382 -4.26 -14.72 27.17
CA ALA A 382 -4.70 -15.26 25.86
C ALA A 382 -3.56 -15.97 25.11
N ASP A 383 -2.90 -16.96 25.73
CA ASP A 383 -1.74 -17.69 25.17
C ASP A 383 -2.06 -18.45 23.89
N GLY A 384 -3.23 -19.06 23.81
CA GLY A 384 -3.68 -19.82 22.63
C GLY A 384 -3.71 -18.97 21.35
N PRO A 385 -4.44 -17.86 21.31
CA PRO A 385 -4.39 -16.91 20.20
C PRO A 385 -2.97 -16.39 19.88
N ALA A 386 -2.20 -16.02 20.90
CA ALA A 386 -0.81 -15.55 20.70
C ALA A 386 0.07 -16.59 20.02
N THR A 387 -0.06 -17.85 20.40
CA THR A 387 0.70 -18.98 19.82
C THR A 387 0.28 -19.23 18.37
N ARG A 388 -1.02 -19.19 18.06
CA ARG A 388 -1.51 -19.32 16.67
C ARG A 388 -0.99 -18.20 15.77
N ILE A 389 -1.07 -16.95 16.22
CA ILE A 389 -0.56 -15.79 15.46
C ILE A 389 0.94 -15.95 15.20
N ALA A 390 1.73 -16.24 16.24
CA ALA A 390 3.18 -16.40 16.11
C ALA A 390 3.54 -17.57 15.19
N GLY A 391 2.77 -18.67 15.23
CA GLY A 391 2.96 -19.83 14.36
C GLY A 391 2.61 -19.55 12.90
N ALA A 392 1.52 -18.81 12.64
CA ALA A 392 1.06 -18.50 11.29
C ALA A 392 1.85 -17.37 10.61
N PHE A 393 2.45 -16.46 11.38
CA PHE A 393 3.18 -15.32 10.81
C PHE A 393 4.53 -15.71 10.24
N ARG A 394 4.78 -15.30 8.99
CA ARG A 394 6.11 -15.30 8.38
C ARG A 394 6.39 -13.91 7.79
N PRO A 395 7.53 -13.30 8.09
CA PRO A 395 7.92 -12.05 7.46
C PRO A 395 8.09 -12.26 5.95
N CYS A 396 7.63 -11.30 5.16
CA CYS A 396 7.86 -11.25 3.73
C CYS A 396 9.15 -10.46 3.45
N PRO A 397 9.98 -10.85 2.47
CA PRO A 397 11.10 -10.03 2.05
C PRO A 397 10.59 -8.69 1.46
N PRO A 398 11.43 -7.63 1.42
CA PRO A 398 10.99 -6.34 0.90
C PRO A 398 10.71 -6.41 -0.60
N CYS A 399 9.54 -5.94 -1.02
CA CYS A 399 9.12 -5.91 -2.42
C CYS A 399 9.49 -4.58 -3.11
N THR A 400 9.59 -3.48 -2.36
CA THR A 400 10.06 -2.19 -2.90
C THR A 400 11.44 -1.84 -2.35
N GLY A 401 12.11 -0.86 -2.97
CA GLY A 401 13.48 -0.46 -2.64
C GLY A 401 14.52 -0.98 -3.64
N LEU A 402 14.10 -1.78 -4.62
CA LEU A 402 14.88 -2.13 -5.81
C LEU A 402 14.31 -1.36 -7.00
N LEU A 403 15.17 -0.69 -7.77
CA LEU A 403 14.79 0.04 -8.99
C LEU A 403 15.58 -0.52 -10.21
N PRO A 404 15.33 -1.80 -10.56
CA PRO A 404 16.09 -2.46 -11.63
C PRO A 404 15.74 -1.95 -13.03
N LEU A 405 14.51 -1.42 -13.21
CA LEU A 405 14.06 -0.91 -14.48
C LEU A 405 14.56 0.51 -14.70
N ARG A 406 15.40 0.67 -15.70
CA ARG A 406 15.96 1.97 -16.12
C ARG A 406 15.73 2.17 -17.60
N LEU A 407 15.33 3.38 -17.97
CA LEU A 407 15.19 3.77 -19.35
C LEU A 407 16.39 4.63 -19.79
N PRO A 408 16.82 4.53 -21.06
CA PRO A 408 17.82 5.42 -21.63
C PRO A 408 17.38 6.89 -21.48
N CYS A 409 18.31 7.77 -21.18
CA CYS A 409 18.03 9.21 -21.25
C CYS A 409 18.00 9.61 -22.74
N PRO A 410 16.98 10.37 -23.24
CA PRO A 410 16.87 10.72 -24.65
C PRO A 410 18.10 11.41 -25.22
N ASP A 411 18.83 12.19 -24.42
CA ASP A 411 19.93 13.06 -24.83
C ASP A 411 21.33 12.52 -24.51
N GLY A 412 21.49 11.23 -24.18
CA GLY A 412 22.79 10.71 -23.75
C GLY A 412 23.16 9.33 -24.31
N PRO A 413 24.46 9.05 -24.48
CA PRO A 413 24.90 7.69 -24.83
C PRO A 413 24.46 6.72 -23.72
N LEU A 414 24.15 5.50 -24.09
CA LEU A 414 23.75 4.34 -23.27
C LEU A 414 24.71 4.01 -22.10
N ARG A 415 25.08 5.00 -21.30
CA ARG A 415 25.93 4.81 -20.13
C ARG A 415 25.07 4.68 -18.90
N GLN A 416 25.12 3.53 -18.27
CA GLN A 416 24.94 3.11 -16.86
C GLN A 416 24.13 4.00 -15.86
N THR A 417 23.53 5.10 -16.27
CA THR A 417 22.87 6.12 -15.45
C THR A 417 21.42 6.35 -15.84
N GLY A 418 20.73 5.33 -16.36
CA GLY A 418 19.30 5.43 -16.62
C GLY A 418 18.55 5.78 -15.31
N ARG A 419 17.58 6.70 -15.39
CA ARG A 419 16.68 7.04 -14.30
C ARG A 419 15.74 5.86 -14.00
N GLY A 420 15.35 5.68 -12.75
CA GLY A 420 14.29 4.73 -12.38
C GLY A 420 13.01 5.07 -13.13
N ALA A 421 12.44 4.11 -13.85
CA ALA A 421 11.25 4.32 -14.65
C ALA A 421 9.97 4.08 -13.85
N GLY A 422 9.06 5.07 -13.90
CA GLY A 422 7.66 4.90 -13.53
C GLY A 422 6.79 4.52 -14.73
N ALA A 423 5.51 4.34 -14.50
CA ALA A 423 4.56 3.96 -15.54
C ALA A 423 4.48 4.98 -16.70
N ALA A 424 4.52 6.28 -16.38
CA ALA A 424 4.49 7.32 -17.43
C ALA A 424 5.77 7.34 -18.27
N ASP A 425 6.92 7.07 -17.68
CA ASP A 425 8.19 6.97 -18.41
C ASP A 425 8.16 5.77 -19.36
N LEU A 426 7.64 4.64 -18.91
CA LEU A 426 7.43 3.46 -19.76
C LEU A 426 6.44 3.72 -20.90
N TRP A 427 5.34 4.42 -20.63
CA TRP A 427 4.39 4.82 -21.66
C TRP A 427 5.05 5.62 -22.77
N LEU A 428 5.87 6.62 -22.42
CA LEU A 428 6.62 7.42 -23.38
C LEU A 428 7.68 6.62 -24.15
N ALA A 429 8.22 5.56 -23.55
CA ALA A 429 9.15 4.64 -24.20
C ALA A 429 8.47 3.53 -25.03
N GLY A 430 7.13 3.55 -25.17
CA GLY A 430 6.39 2.56 -25.95
C GLY A 430 5.95 1.32 -25.15
N GLY A 431 6.01 1.37 -23.81
CA GLY A 431 5.62 0.28 -22.92
C GLY A 431 6.75 -0.71 -22.58
N LEU A 432 6.42 -1.70 -21.76
CA LEU A 432 7.35 -2.76 -21.35
C LEU A 432 7.51 -3.78 -22.50
N SER A 433 8.64 -3.81 -23.15
CA SER A 433 8.89 -4.81 -24.20
C SER A 433 9.12 -6.21 -23.59
N PRO A 434 8.76 -7.32 -24.31
CA PRO A 434 9.05 -8.67 -23.85
C PRO A 434 10.55 -8.91 -23.56
N ALA A 435 11.43 -8.33 -24.36
CA ALA A 435 12.88 -8.44 -24.15
C ALA A 435 13.31 -7.75 -22.85
N LEU A 436 12.79 -6.55 -22.57
CA LEU A 436 13.07 -5.81 -21.34
C LEU A 436 12.48 -6.56 -20.12
N TRP A 437 11.28 -7.14 -20.26
CA TRP A 437 10.66 -7.96 -19.23
C TRP A 437 11.49 -9.21 -18.89
N GLN A 438 11.98 -9.93 -19.91
CA GLN A 438 12.85 -11.10 -19.68
C GLN A 438 14.18 -10.68 -19.06
N SER A 439 14.80 -9.59 -19.52
CA SER A 439 16.01 -9.06 -18.89
C SER A 439 15.80 -8.72 -17.41
N LEU A 440 14.65 -8.11 -17.07
CA LEU A 440 14.29 -7.76 -15.70
C LEU A 440 14.18 -9.01 -14.82
N ARG A 441 13.45 -10.02 -15.26
CA ARG A 441 13.26 -11.28 -14.52
C ARG A 441 14.56 -11.99 -14.21
N HIS A 442 15.53 -11.95 -15.13
CA HIS A 442 16.85 -12.62 -14.98
C HIS A 442 17.89 -11.72 -14.32
N SER A 443 17.57 -10.44 -14.03
CA SER A 443 18.48 -9.57 -13.29
C SER A 443 18.68 -10.09 -11.87
N ARG A 444 19.90 -9.99 -11.35
CA ARG A 444 20.22 -10.41 -9.98
C ARG A 444 19.81 -9.32 -8.97
N VAL A 445 19.45 -9.74 -7.77
CA VAL A 445 19.05 -8.83 -6.68
C VAL A 445 20.20 -7.89 -6.31
N ASP A 446 21.45 -8.36 -6.24
CA ASP A 446 22.60 -7.51 -5.91
C ASP A 446 22.88 -6.45 -6.99
N HIS A 447 22.66 -6.77 -8.27
CA HIS A 447 22.76 -5.82 -9.37
C HIS A 447 21.62 -4.79 -9.32
N ALA A 448 20.38 -5.22 -9.05
CA ALA A 448 19.23 -4.34 -8.87
C ALA A 448 19.44 -3.38 -7.70
N LEU A 449 19.95 -3.88 -6.56
CA LEU A 449 20.27 -3.06 -5.39
C LEU A 449 21.36 -2.03 -5.68
N ALA A 450 22.44 -2.45 -6.38
CA ALA A 450 23.50 -1.53 -6.79
C ALA A 450 23.03 -0.46 -7.77
N ALA A 451 22.02 -0.81 -8.60
CA ALA A 451 21.40 0.10 -9.54
C ALA A 451 20.38 1.04 -8.89
N SER A 452 19.88 0.74 -7.68
CA SER A 452 18.90 1.56 -7.01
C SER A 452 19.49 2.90 -6.57
N LEU A 453 18.69 3.95 -6.67
CA LEU A 453 19.08 5.30 -6.24
C LEU A 453 18.59 5.55 -4.81
N PRO A 454 19.38 6.26 -3.98
CA PRO A 454 18.89 6.65 -2.67
C PRO A 454 17.71 7.62 -2.82
N TYR A 455 16.66 7.40 -2.04
CA TYR A 455 15.54 8.34 -1.92
C TYR A 455 15.94 9.48 -0.98
N HIS A 456 15.67 10.69 -1.41
CA HIS A 456 15.83 11.91 -0.60
C HIS A 456 14.49 12.53 -0.27
#